data_48823950666f4c5215a66e1337663162
#
_entry.id   48823950666f4c5215a66e1337663162
#
_cell.length_a   1.000
_cell.length_b   1.000
_cell.length_c   1.000
_cell.angle_alpha   90.00
_cell.angle_beta   90.00
_cell.angle_gamma   90.00
#
_symmetry.space_group_name_H-M   'P 1'
#
loop_
_entity.id
_entity.type
_entity.pdbx_description
1 polymer ?
#
loop_
_entity_poly.entity_id
_entity_poly.type
_entity_poly.pdbx_seq_one_letter_code
_entity_poly.pdbx_strand_id
1 'polypeptide(L)'
;MLEKLKILEQKFNEISDLIIKPDIISDQKKYIKISKEYKDLKEIIDKKNEYENVLKNIDEANLIIKNESDKEMLELANSEMVVYKENLVELEEQLKILLIPKDPDDAKIL
;
A
#
# COMPACT_ATOMS: atom_id res chain seq x y z
N MET A 1 9.51 -7.20 -2.21
CA MET A 1 8.62 -6.06 -1.95
C MET A 1 7.70 -6.28 -0.75
N LEU A 2 7.08 -7.45 -0.63
CA LEU A 2 6.15 -7.74 0.47
C LEU A 2 6.82 -7.73 1.85
N GLU A 3 8.03 -8.23 1.96
CA GLU A 3 8.77 -8.23 3.23
C GLU A 3 9.03 -6.81 3.73
N LYS A 4 9.45 -5.93 2.81
CA LYS A 4 9.69 -4.53 3.15
C LYS A 4 8.39 -3.84 3.58
N LEU A 5 7.29 -4.16 2.93
CA LEU A 5 5.99 -3.61 3.29
C LEU A 5 5.53 -4.08 4.66
N LYS A 6 5.82 -5.33 5.04
CA LYS A 6 5.51 -5.83 6.38
C LYS A 6 6.27 -5.08 7.46
N ILE A 7 7.55 -4.81 7.23
CA ILE A 7 8.38 -4.05 8.16
C ILE A 7 7.83 -2.64 8.33
N LEU A 8 7.44 -2.01 7.22
CA LEU A 8 6.85 -0.67 7.25
C LEU A 8 5.49 -0.66 7.95
N GLU A 9 4.69 -1.71 7.79
CA GLU A 9 3.43 -1.83 8.49
C GLU A 9 3.62 -1.92 10.00
N GLN A 10 4.60 -2.70 10.47
CA GLN A 10 4.94 -2.77 11.88
C GLN A 10 5.38 -1.41 12.41
N LYS A 11 6.20 -0.70 11.64
CA LYS A 11 6.64 0.65 12.01
C LYS A 11 5.47 1.61 12.06
N PHE A 12 4.56 1.52 11.11
CA PHE A 12 3.35 2.33 11.09
C PHE A 12 2.50 2.09 12.34
N ASN A 13 2.34 0.84 12.75
CA ASN A 13 1.59 0.49 13.95
C ASN A 13 2.25 1.07 15.20
N GLU A 14 3.57 1.00 15.31
CA GLU A 14 4.32 1.57 16.41
C GLU A 14 4.14 3.09 16.46
N ILE A 15 4.22 3.77 15.32
CA ILE A 15 4.05 5.22 15.24
C ILE A 15 2.61 5.62 15.54
N SER A 16 1.64 4.83 15.11
CA SER A 16 0.23 5.06 15.43
C SER A 16 -0.01 5.04 16.94
N ASP A 17 0.67 4.13 17.65
CA ASP A 17 0.58 4.05 19.11
C ASP A 17 1.30 5.22 19.79
N LEU A 18 2.43 5.67 19.22
CA LEU A 18 3.19 6.78 19.78
C LEU A 18 2.49 8.12 19.63
N ILE A 19 1.86 8.37 18.48
CA ILE A 19 1.29 9.67 18.17
C ILE A 19 0.15 10.07 19.10
N ILE A 20 -0.49 9.09 19.74
CA ILE A 20 -1.60 9.35 20.68
C ILE A 20 -1.13 9.51 22.13
N LYS A 21 0.15 9.28 22.40
CA LYS A 21 0.67 9.39 23.78
C LYS A 21 0.78 10.85 24.21
N PRO A 22 0.34 11.17 25.46
CA PRO A 22 0.42 12.55 25.96
C PRO A 22 1.84 13.13 25.95
N ASP A 23 2.85 12.30 26.23
CA ASP A 23 4.25 12.74 26.23
C ASP A 23 4.69 13.24 24.86
N ILE A 24 4.21 12.60 23.80
CA ILE A 24 4.51 12.98 22.43
C ILE A 24 3.72 14.22 22.04
N ILE A 25 2.43 14.25 22.37
CA ILE A 25 1.54 15.37 22.04
C ILE A 25 2.03 16.65 22.71
N SER A 26 2.54 16.58 23.94
CA SER A 26 3.02 17.74 24.67
C SER A 26 4.37 18.25 24.20
N ASP A 27 5.15 17.43 23.49
CA ASP A 27 6.43 17.84 22.91
C ASP A 27 6.22 18.18 21.43
N GLN A 28 6.14 19.47 21.14
CA GLN A 28 5.81 19.97 19.81
C GLN A 28 6.77 19.45 18.72
N LYS A 29 8.06 19.44 19.00
CA LYS A 29 9.06 18.97 18.02
C LYS A 29 8.90 17.48 17.71
N LYS A 30 8.73 16.67 18.74
CA LYS A 30 8.50 15.24 18.58
C LYS A 30 7.19 14.96 17.85
N TYR A 31 6.15 15.68 18.21
CA TYR A 31 4.84 15.52 17.61
C TYR A 31 4.88 15.81 16.10
N ILE A 32 5.52 16.90 15.70
CA ILE A 32 5.65 17.27 14.30
C ILE A 32 6.41 16.19 13.51
N LYS A 33 7.52 15.72 14.07
CA LYS A 33 8.34 14.69 13.43
C LYS A 33 7.58 13.38 13.26
N ILE A 34 6.89 12.94 14.32
CA ILE A 34 6.14 11.69 14.31
C ILE A 34 4.92 11.80 13.41
N SER A 35 4.25 12.96 13.41
CA SER A 35 3.11 13.22 12.50
C SER A 35 3.52 13.10 11.03
N LYS A 36 4.70 13.60 10.69
CA LYS A 36 5.21 13.52 9.33
C LYS A 36 5.51 12.07 8.95
N GLU A 37 6.15 11.32 9.84
CA GLU A 37 6.42 9.90 9.62
C GLU A 37 5.13 9.10 9.48
N TYR A 38 4.15 9.41 10.32
CA TYR A 38 2.83 8.79 10.27
C TYR A 38 2.17 9.00 8.92
N LYS A 39 2.18 10.23 8.44
CA LYS A 39 1.57 10.59 7.16
C LYS A 39 2.24 9.86 6.00
N ASP A 40 3.58 9.84 5.98
CA ASP A 40 4.34 9.19 4.92
C ASP A 40 4.09 7.68 4.90
N LEU A 41 4.09 7.05 6.08
CA LEU A 41 3.84 5.62 6.19
C LEU A 41 2.39 5.27 5.85
N LYS A 42 1.44 6.11 6.25
CA LYS A 42 0.03 5.88 5.96
C LYS A 42 -0.22 5.81 4.46
N GLU A 43 0.42 6.68 3.69
CA GLU A 43 0.31 6.67 2.24
C GLU A 43 0.77 5.33 1.65
N ILE A 44 1.88 4.81 2.14
CA ILE A 44 2.41 3.52 1.70
C ILE A 44 1.47 2.38 2.10
N ILE A 45 0.98 2.39 3.33
CA ILE A 45 0.10 1.34 3.85
C ILE A 45 -1.24 1.34 3.11
N ASP A 46 -1.79 2.50 2.81
CA ASP A 46 -3.03 2.60 2.04
C ASP A 46 -2.86 1.98 0.64
N LYS A 47 -1.73 2.25 -0.02
CA LYS A 47 -1.43 1.64 -1.32
C LYS A 47 -1.19 0.14 -1.22
N LYS A 48 -0.52 -0.29 -0.16
CA LYS A 48 -0.35 -1.72 0.11
C LYS A 48 -1.69 -2.43 0.23
N ASN A 49 -2.63 -1.83 0.96
CA ASN A 49 -3.95 -2.41 1.14
C ASN A 49 -4.72 -2.49 -0.17
N GLU A 50 -4.63 -1.46 -1.02
CA GLU A 50 -5.21 -1.50 -2.36
C GLU A 50 -4.60 -2.62 -3.19
N TYR A 51 -3.28 -2.78 -3.13
CA TYR A 51 -2.55 -3.83 -3.84
C TYR A 51 -3.02 -5.21 -3.42
N GLU A 52 -3.11 -5.46 -2.12
CA GLU A 52 -3.61 -6.74 -1.59
C GLU A 52 -5.04 -7.02 -2.00
N ASN A 53 -5.88 -5.99 -2.03
CA ASN A 53 -7.27 -6.12 -2.44
C ASN A 53 -7.36 -6.52 -3.92
N VAL A 54 -6.54 -5.91 -4.78
CA VAL A 54 -6.51 -6.28 -6.20
C VAL A 54 -6.05 -7.72 -6.39
N LEU A 55 -5.02 -8.15 -5.64
CA LEU A 55 -4.55 -9.53 -5.68
C LEU A 55 -5.66 -10.51 -5.28
N LYS A 56 -6.43 -10.18 -4.27
CA LYS A 56 -7.55 -10.98 -3.83
C LYS A 56 -8.63 -11.07 -4.93
N ASN A 57 -8.92 -9.94 -5.56
CA ASN A 57 -9.89 -9.89 -6.65
C ASN A 57 -9.43 -10.74 -7.85
N ILE A 58 -8.14 -10.73 -8.15
CA ILE A 58 -7.57 -11.57 -9.20
C ILE A 58 -7.75 -13.04 -8.87
N ASP A 59 -7.48 -13.44 -7.63
CA ASP A 59 -7.66 -14.83 -7.20
C ASP A 59 -9.12 -15.27 -7.31
N GLU A 60 -10.06 -14.43 -6.90
CA GLU A 60 -11.49 -14.70 -7.01
C GLU A 60 -11.93 -14.83 -8.46
N ALA A 61 -11.46 -13.93 -9.33
CA ALA A 61 -11.77 -13.99 -10.76
C ALA A 61 -11.19 -15.25 -11.40
N ASN A 62 -9.98 -15.66 -11.01
CA ASN A 62 -9.38 -16.91 -11.49
C ASN A 62 -10.20 -18.13 -11.11
N LEU A 63 -10.76 -18.15 -9.89
CA LEU A 63 -11.62 -19.24 -9.45
C LEU A 63 -12.89 -19.30 -10.28
N ILE A 64 -13.49 -18.16 -10.60
CA ILE A 64 -14.67 -18.10 -11.46
C ILE A 64 -14.33 -18.61 -12.85
N ILE A 65 -13.25 -18.15 -13.46
CA ILE A 65 -12.81 -18.59 -14.79
C ILE A 65 -12.59 -20.09 -14.83
N LYS A 66 -12.01 -20.64 -13.76
CA LYS A 66 -11.66 -22.06 -13.70
C LYS A 66 -12.88 -22.95 -13.50
N ASN A 67 -13.87 -22.49 -12.72
CA ASN A 67 -14.98 -23.33 -12.28
C ASN A 67 -16.32 -23.03 -12.95
N GLU A 68 -16.46 -21.88 -13.60
CA GLU A 68 -17.73 -21.45 -14.20
C GLU A 68 -17.88 -22.02 -15.61
N SER A 69 -19.08 -22.47 -15.92
CA SER A 69 -19.42 -22.98 -17.27
C SER A 69 -20.28 -22.01 -18.08
N ASP A 70 -20.87 -21.01 -17.42
CA ASP A 70 -21.67 -20.01 -18.12
C ASP A 70 -20.77 -19.04 -18.88
N LYS A 71 -21.00 -18.95 -20.19
CA LYS A 71 -20.16 -18.15 -21.08
C LYS A 71 -20.20 -16.67 -20.74
N GLU A 72 -21.36 -16.14 -20.37
CA GLU A 72 -21.49 -14.72 -20.01
C GLU A 72 -20.70 -14.40 -18.75
N MET A 73 -20.74 -15.28 -17.75
CA MET A 73 -19.98 -15.11 -16.52
C MET A 73 -18.48 -15.19 -16.77
N LEU A 74 -18.06 -16.09 -17.68
CA LEU A 74 -16.66 -16.21 -18.08
C LEU A 74 -16.15 -14.95 -18.78
N GLU A 75 -16.95 -14.39 -19.68
CA GLU A 75 -16.59 -13.16 -20.37
C GLU A 75 -16.47 -11.98 -19.39
N LEU A 76 -17.39 -11.89 -18.46
CA LEU A 76 -17.34 -10.86 -17.43
C LEU A 76 -16.08 -11.00 -16.56
N ALA A 77 -15.80 -12.21 -16.09
CA ALA A 77 -14.64 -12.48 -15.25
C ALA A 77 -13.33 -12.17 -15.99
N ASN A 78 -13.25 -12.53 -17.27
CA ASN A 78 -12.07 -12.24 -18.10
C ASN A 78 -11.89 -10.73 -18.30
N SER A 79 -12.98 -9.99 -18.51
CA SER A 79 -12.93 -8.53 -18.66
C SER A 79 -12.45 -7.87 -17.36
N GLU A 80 -12.97 -8.31 -16.23
CA GLU A 80 -12.55 -7.81 -14.92
C GLU A 80 -11.07 -8.13 -14.66
N MET A 81 -10.63 -9.32 -15.07
CA MET A 81 -9.23 -9.74 -14.88
C MET A 81 -8.27 -8.79 -15.59
N VAL A 82 -8.60 -8.34 -16.78
CA VAL A 82 -7.77 -7.39 -17.54
C VAL A 82 -7.62 -6.08 -16.74
N VAL A 83 -8.72 -5.57 -16.22
CA VAL A 83 -8.72 -4.33 -15.42
C VAL A 83 -7.91 -4.52 -14.14
N TYR A 84 -8.09 -5.64 -13.45
CA TYR A 84 -7.34 -5.91 -12.21
C TYR A 84 -5.83 -6.00 -12.47
N LYS A 85 -5.42 -6.62 -13.56
CA LYS A 85 -4.00 -6.73 -13.89
C LYS A 85 -3.39 -5.37 -14.23
N GLU A 86 -4.13 -4.51 -14.93
CA GLU A 86 -3.69 -3.15 -15.21
C GLU A 86 -3.54 -2.35 -13.92
N ASN A 87 -4.52 -2.46 -13.02
CA ASN A 87 -4.48 -1.80 -11.72
C ASN A 87 -3.29 -2.32 -10.89
N LEU A 88 -3.01 -3.61 -10.95
CA LEU A 88 -1.91 -4.22 -10.23
C LEU A 88 -0.57 -3.63 -10.65
N VAL A 89 -0.34 -3.51 -11.95
CA VAL A 89 0.90 -2.92 -12.48
C VAL A 89 1.04 -1.47 -12.03
N GLU A 90 -0.04 -0.70 -12.12
CA GLU A 90 -0.04 0.70 -11.70
C GLU A 90 0.26 0.83 -10.20
N LEU A 91 -0.37 0.01 -9.36
CA LEU A 91 -0.14 0.00 -7.93
C LEU A 91 1.28 -0.41 -7.58
N GLU A 92 1.85 -1.39 -8.29
CA GLU A 92 3.23 -1.80 -8.09
C GLU A 92 4.19 -0.64 -8.37
N GLU A 93 3.97 0.11 -9.45
CA GLU A 93 4.80 1.26 -9.78
C GLU A 93 4.66 2.36 -8.74
N GLN A 94 3.45 2.64 -8.29
CA GLN A 94 3.20 3.63 -7.25
C GLN A 94 3.89 3.24 -5.94
N LEU A 95 3.80 1.96 -5.56
CA LEU A 95 4.49 1.45 -4.37
C LEU A 95 6.00 1.57 -4.49
N LYS A 96 6.56 1.25 -5.64
CA LYS A 96 7.99 1.38 -5.86
C LYS A 96 8.46 2.81 -5.66
N ILE A 97 7.69 3.77 -6.16
CA ILE A 97 8.00 5.19 -6.00
C ILE A 97 7.91 5.60 -4.52
N LEU A 98 6.87 5.17 -3.83
CA LEU A 98 6.69 5.49 -2.41
C LEU A 98 7.76 4.86 -1.52
N LEU A 99 8.33 3.73 -1.94
CA LEU A 99 9.38 3.04 -1.20
C LEU A 99 10.77 3.60 -1.44
N ILE A 100 10.92 4.53 -2.37
CA ILE A 100 12.21 5.22 -2.57
C ILE A 100 12.48 6.08 -1.34
N PRO A 101 13.66 5.92 -0.69
CA PRO A 101 13.97 6.73 0.48
C PRO A 101 13.98 8.22 0.17
N LYS A 102 13.30 8.99 0.99
CA LYS A 102 13.33 10.45 0.91
C LYS A 102 14.48 10.93 1.79
N ASP A 103 15.68 10.93 1.23
CA ASP A 103 16.85 11.38 1.94
C ASP A 103 17.07 12.86 1.64
N PRO A 104 17.12 13.74 2.66
CA PRO A 104 17.40 15.15 2.45
C PRO A 104 18.74 15.39 1.77
N ASP A 105 19.68 14.49 1.95
CA ASP A 105 21.01 14.61 1.33
C ASP A 105 20.98 14.41 -0.18
N ASP A 106 20.05 13.62 -0.68
CA ASP A 106 19.85 13.44 -2.12
C ASP A 106 19.46 14.75 -2.79
N ALA A 107 18.70 15.58 -2.11
CA ALA A 107 18.31 16.90 -2.63
C ALA A 107 19.49 17.87 -2.69
N LYS A 108 20.54 17.64 -1.94
CA LYS A 108 21.72 18.50 -1.90
C LYS A 108 22.75 18.21 -2.98
N ILE A 109 22.67 17.03 -3.57
CA ILE A 109 23.60 16.59 -4.60
C ILE A 109 23.32 17.31 -5.92
N LEU A 110 22.14 17.84 -6.03
CA LEU A 110 21.77 18.66 -7.16
C LEU A 110 22.29 20.09 -7.00
#